data_a7b921da7e737959835aa69eb69ca404
#
_entry.id   a7b921da7e737959835aa69eb69ca404
#
_cell.length_a   1.000
_cell.length_b   1.000
_cell.length_c   1.000
_cell.angle_alpha   90.00
_cell.angle_beta   90.00
_cell.angle_gamma   90.00
#
_symmetry.space_group_name_H-M   'P 1'
#
loop_
_entity.id
_entity.type
_entity.pdbx_description
1 polymer ?
#
loop_
_entity_poly.entity_id
_entity_poly.type
_entity_poly.pdbx_seq_one_letter_code
_entity_poly.pdbx_strand_id
1 'polypeptide(L)'
;MNRADKEVIVIGGGLGGLFTAAILSHEGYVVTVLEKNATAGGGLQTFRRCGFTFETGMHTLGGFNEGGSLDKICRYLGIRDELLLQPDDLLTQITYRASNTTYRLPYGREAFTEYLCGHFPHEAEGIKAYVEAVYRLADEVDLFHLRESHDHLQSHSEAFTLAADEFVARFVSDAKLRDLLAFMNPMYAGCRGVSPAYVHALL
;
A
#
# COMPACT_ATOMS: atom_id res chain seq x y z
N MET A 1 -36.93 -2.31 -11.30
CA MET A 1 -36.30 -1.13 -11.91
C MET A 1 -34.99 -1.60 -12.52
N ASN A 2 -34.83 -1.52 -13.83
CA ASN A 2 -33.63 -2.00 -14.52
C ASN A 2 -32.46 -1.06 -14.16
N ARG A 3 -31.24 -1.61 -13.91
CA ARG A 3 -30.06 -0.77 -13.59
C ARG A 3 -29.69 0.19 -14.72
N ALA A 4 -29.94 -0.22 -15.98
CA ALA A 4 -29.72 0.61 -17.16
C ALA A 4 -30.61 1.88 -17.23
N ASP A 5 -31.67 1.97 -16.40
CA ASP A 5 -32.52 3.15 -16.31
C ASP A 5 -32.03 4.16 -15.25
N LYS A 6 -30.90 3.87 -14.58
CA LYS A 6 -30.34 4.73 -13.55
C LYS A 6 -29.07 5.42 -14.04
N GLU A 7 -29.13 6.72 -14.08
CA GLU A 7 -27.97 7.58 -14.34
C GLU A 7 -27.22 7.89 -13.04
N VAL A 8 -25.89 7.82 -13.08
CA VAL A 8 -25.01 8.13 -11.97
C VAL A 8 -23.97 9.16 -12.43
N ILE A 9 -23.78 10.20 -11.63
CA ILE A 9 -22.74 11.21 -11.87
C ILE A 9 -21.64 11.00 -10.81
N VAL A 10 -20.41 10.79 -11.27
CA VAL A 10 -19.22 10.72 -10.43
C VAL A 10 -18.43 12.02 -10.59
N ILE A 11 -18.20 12.71 -9.49
CA ILE A 11 -17.45 13.97 -9.48
C ILE A 11 -16.01 13.69 -9.10
N GLY A 12 -15.10 13.96 -10.04
CA GLY A 12 -13.66 13.72 -9.91
C GLY A 12 -13.18 12.47 -10.64
N GLY A 13 -12.27 12.66 -11.59
CA GLY A 13 -11.66 11.61 -12.42
C GLY A 13 -10.31 11.11 -11.86
N GLY A 14 -10.09 11.14 -10.55
CA GLY A 14 -8.96 10.46 -9.90
C GLY A 14 -9.20 8.96 -9.74
N LEU A 15 -8.26 8.23 -9.12
CA LEU A 15 -8.32 6.77 -8.97
C LEU A 15 -9.64 6.29 -8.38
N GLY A 16 -10.08 6.87 -7.25
CA GLY A 16 -11.33 6.48 -6.59
C GLY A 16 -12.56 6.72 -7.48
N GLY A 17 -12.64 7.89 -8.15
CA GLY A 17 -13.74 8.20 -9.06
C GLY A 17 -13.76 7.29 -10.29
N LEU A 18 -12.61 7.02 -10.89
CA LEU A 18 -12.50 6.13 -12.04
C LEU A 18 -12.86 4.68 -11.70
N PHE A 19 -12.38 4.14 -10.57
CA PHE A 19 -12.78 2.80 -10.12
C PHE A 19 -14.27 2.72 -9.80
N THR A 20 -14.82 3.71 -9.10
CA THR A 20 -16.26 3.76 -8.81
C THR A 20 -17.06 3.78 -10.10
N ALA A 21 -16.69 4.62 -11.06
CA ALA A 21 -17.36 4.72 -12.35
C ALA A 21 -17.26 3.40 -13.14
N ALA A 22 -16.09 2.80 -13.19
CA ALA A 22 -15.86 1.53 -13.89
C ALA A 22 -16.69 0.39 -13.30
N ILE A 23 -16.69 0.25 -11.96
CA ILE A 23 -17.49 -0.78 -11.27
C ILE A 23 -18.98 -0.57 -11.53
N LEU A 24 -19.50 0.65 -11.36
CA LEU A 24 -20.91 0.93 -11.59
C LEU A 24 -21.29 0.70 -13.05
N SER A 25 -20.44 1.10 -14.00
CA SER A 25 -20.67 0.83 -15.43
C SER A 25 -20.68 -0.66 -15.74
N HIS A 26 -19.74 -1.43 -15.14
CA HIS A 26 -19.70 -2.89 -15.27
C HIS A 26 -20.97 -3.54 -14.70
N GLU A 27 -21.54 -2.96 -13.64
CA GLU A 27 -22.81 -3.37 -13.05
C GLU A 27 -24.06 -2.89 -13.84
N GLY A 28 -23.88 -2.23 -14.98
CA GLY A 28 -24.95 -1.84 -15.89
C GLY A 28 -25.63 -0.49 -15.61
N TYR A 29 -25.01 0.38 -14.81
CA TYR A 29 -25.45 1.76 -14.67
C TYR A 29 -24.94 2.65 -15.82
N VAL A 30 -25.68 3.68 -16.18
CA VAL A 30 -25.19 4.75 -17.07
C VAL A 30 -24.41 5.75 -16.23
N VAL A 31 -23.08 5.81 -16.43
CA VAL A 31 -22.20 6.60 -15.57
C VAL A 31 -21.57 7.74 -16.35
N THR A 32 -21.66 8.94 -15.80
CA THR A 32 -20.98 10.14 -16.28
C THR A 32 -19.94 10.59 -15.27
N VAL A 33 -18.67 10.72 -15.68
CA VAL A 33 -17.59 11.25 -14.83
C VAL A 33 -17.36 12.72 -15.18
N LEU A 34 -17.41 13.59 -14.17
CA LEU A 34 -17.08 15.00 -14.29
C LEU A 34 -15.69 15.25 -13.70
N GLU A 35 -14.75 15.65 -14.55
CA GLU A 35 -13.39 16.01 -14.16
C GLU A 35 -13.13 17.49 -14.48
N LYS A 36 -12.59 18.24 -13.51
CA LYS A 36 -12.30 19.68 -13.68
C LYS A 36 -11.04 19.94 -14.51
N ASN A 37 -10.09 18.99 -14.52
CA ASN A 37 -8.86 19.11 -15.28
C ASN A 37 -9.04 18.57 -16.69
N ALA A 38 -8.17 19.00 -17.60
CA ALA A 38 -8.20 18.55 -19.00
C ALA A 38 -7.95 17.04 -19.17
N THR A 39 -7.34 16.39 -18.19
CA THR A 39 -6.99 14.95 -18.19
C THR A 39 -7.51 14.30 -16.92
N ALA A 40 -8.15 13.14 -17.04
CA ALA A 40 -8.47 12.28 -15.92
C ALA A 40 -7.21 11.56 -15.39
N GLY A 41 -7.30 10.96 -14.19
CA GLY A 41 -6.23 10.19 -13.57
C GLY A 41 -5.83 10.70 -12.19
N GLY A 42 -5.99 12.00 -11.89
CA GLY A 42 -5.58 12.56 -10.60
C GLY A 42 -4.09 12.30 -10.31
N GLY A 43 -3.77 11.62 -9.21
CA GLY A 43 -2.39 11.22 -8.85
C GLY A 43 -1.76 10.16 -9.76
N LEU A 44 -2.54 9.51 -10.63
CA LEU A 44 -2.03 8.56 -11.64
C LEU A 44 -1.58 9.22 -12.93
N GLN A 45 -1.71 10.55 -13.04
CA GLN A 45 -1.28 11.28 -14.23
C GLN A 45 0.24 11.28 -14.37
N THR A 46 0.69 11.45 -15.61
CA THR A 46 2.09 11.66 -15.93
C THR A 46 2.27 13.04 -16.56
N PHE A 47 3.49 13.56 -16.50
CA PHE A 47 3.89 14.75 -17.24
C PHE A 47 5.22 14.52 -17.96
N ARG A 48 5.46 15.28 -19.02
CA ARG A 48 6.71 15.21 -19.78
C ARG A 48 7.57 16.43 -19.56
N ARG A 49 8.88 16.21 -19.34
CA ARG A 49 9.88 17.28 -19.25
C ARG A 49 11.21 16.79 -19.82
N CYS A 50 11.84 17.58 -20.65
CA CYS A 50 13.14 17.28 -21.25
C CYS A 50 13.22 15.90 -21.93
N GLY A 51 12.14 15.46 -22.58
CA GLY A 51 12.07 14.15 -23.27
C GLY A 51 11.74 12.95 -22.37
N PHE A 52 11.68 13.14 -21.05
CA PHE A 52 11.34 12.10 -20.09
C PHE A 52 9.88 12.21 -19.64
N THR A 53 9.28 11.08 -19.30
CA THR A 53 7.95 11.00 -18.68
C THR A 53 8.14 10.78 -17.18
N PHE A 54 7.44 11.56 -16.38
CA PHE A 54 7.44 11.51 -14.93
C PHE A 54 6.02 11.25 -14.42
N GLU A 55 5.92 10.55 -13.31
CA GLU A 55 4.68 10.34 -12.58
C GLU A 55 4.41 11.50 -11.62
N THR A 56 3.14 11.82 -11.36
CA THR A 56 2.77 12.94 -10.48
C THR A 56 2.66 12.55 -9.03
N GLY A 57 2.23 11.35 -8.71
CA GLY A 57 2.01 10.95 -7.33
C GLY A 57 1.99 9.45 -7.03
N MET A 58 2.03 8.60 -8.04
CA MET A 58 2.02 7.14 -7.86
C MET A 58 3.28 6.56 -8.48
N HIS A 59 4.17 6.01 -7.65
CA HIS A 59 5.45 5.48 -8.11
C HIS A 59 5.48 3.95 -8.13
N THR A 60 4.90 3.33 -7.10
CA THR A 60 4.78 1.88 -6.96
C THR A 60 3.36 1.52 -6.56
N LEU A 61 2.90 0.35 -7.02
CA LEU A 61 1.57 -0.17 -6.73
C LEU A 61 1.71 -1.54 -6.07
N GLY A 62 1.15 -1.68 -4.86
CA GLY A 62 0.96 -2.97 -4.21
C GLY A 62 -0.32 -3.67 -4.65
N GLY A 63 -0.55 -4.87 -4.15
CA GLY A 63 -1.81 -5.59 -4.32
C GLY A 63 -2.03 -6.23 -5.69
N PHE A 64 -1.00 -6.33 -6.56
CA PHE A 64 -1.05 -7.04 -7.85
C PHE A 64 -0.55 -8.48 -7.80
N ASN A 65 -0.06 -8.95 -6.66
CA ASN A 65 0.18 -10.37 -6.46
C ASN A 65 -1.14 -11.16 -6.63
N GLU A 66 -1.05 -12.42 -6.98
CA GLU A 66 -2.24 -13.27 -7.19
C GLU A 66 -3.17 -13.23 -5.97
N GLY A 67 -4.44 -12.87 -6.20
CA GLY A 67 -5.45 -12.70 -5.14
C GLY A 67 -5.31 -11.41 -4.31
N GLY A 68 -4.38 -10.53 -4.63
CA GLY A 68 -4.27 -9.20 -4.03
C GLY A 68 -5.45 -8.28 -4.41
N SER A 69 -5.60 -7.18 -3.70
CA SER A 69 -6.76 -6.30 -3.87
C SER A 69 -6.87 -5.68 -5.27
N LEU A 70 -5.76 -5.17 -5.81
CA LEU A 70 -5.76 -4.61 -7.17
C LEU A 70 -5.87 -5.70 -8.24
N ASP A 71 -5.27 -6.88 -8.04
CA ASP A 71 -5.46 -8.03 -8.95
C ASP A 71 -6.94 -8.42 -9.01
N LYS A 72 -7.63 -8.54 -7.86
CA LYS A 72 -9.07 -8.84 -7.82
C LYS A 72 -9.92 -7.80 -8.55
N ILE A 73 -9.70 -6.50 -8.29
CA ILE A 73 -10.46 -5.43 -8.94
C ILE A 73 -10.21 -5.42 -10.45
N CYS A 74 -8.95 -5.52 -10.88
CA CYS A 74 -8.62 -5.48 -12.29
C CYS A 74 -9.15 -6.71 -13.04
N ARG A 75 -9.17 -7.91 -12.41
CA ARG A 75 -9.81 -9.10 -12.96
C ARG A 75 -11.31 -8.94 -13.07
N TYR A 76 -11.95 -8.42 -12.01
CA TYR A 76 -13.40 -8.14 -12.03
C TYR A 76 -13.79 -7.18 -13.15
N LEU A 77 -12.97 -6.15 -13.41
CA LEU A 77 -13.17 -5.20 -14.50
C LEU A 77 -12.73 -5.70 -15.89
N GLY A 78 -12.09 -6.87 -15.96
CA GLY A 78 -11.60 -7.45 -17.21
C GLY A 78 -10.37 -6.77 -17.81
N ILE A 79 -9.67 -5.93 -17.03
CA ILE A 79 -8.51 -5.15 -17.52
C ILE A 79 -7.16 -5.72 -17.07
N ARG A 80 -7.15 -6.79 -16.24
CA ARG A 80 -5.92 -7.31 -15.64
C ARG A 80 -4.84 -7.68 -16.66
N ASP A 81 -5.24 -8.33 -17.73
CA ASP A 81 -4.32 -8.84 -18.76
C ASP A 81 -3.85 -7.74 -19.73
N GLU A 82 -4.48 -6.56 -19.70
CA GLU A 82 -4.07 -5.39 -20.47
C GLU A 82 -2.97 -4.57 -19.77
N LEU A 83 -2.74 -4.83 -18.49
CA LEU A 83 -1.77 -4.10 -17.67
C LEU A 83 -0.38 -4.71 -17.78
N LEU A 84 0.58 -3.92 -18.27
CA LEU A 84 1.99 -4.27 -18.21
C LEU A 84 2.55 -3.89 -16.83
N LEU A 85 2.78 -4.91 -16.01
CA LEU A 85 3.38 -4.73 -14.69
C LEU A 85 4.88 -5.02 -14.78
N GLN A 86 5.69 -4.11 -14.28
CA GLN A 86 7.11 -4.32 -14.10
C GLN A 86 7.37 -4.61 -12.62
N PRO A 87 7.77 -5.84 -12.27
CA PRO A 87 8.19 -6.15 -10.91
C PRO A 87 9.41 -5.32 -10.51
N ASP A 88 9.46 -4.94 -9.25
CA ASP A 88 10.63 -4.30 -8.66
C ASP A 88 11.21 -5.23 -7.58
N ASP A 89 12.51 -5.52 -7.67
CA ASP A 89 13.22 -6.35 -6.68
C ASP A 89 13.69 -5.52 -5.47
N LEU A 90 13.66 -4.19 -5.62
CA LEU A 90 14.10 -3.24 -4.60
C LEU A 90 12.91 -2.44 -4.07
N LEU A 91 12.56 -2.66 -2.80
CA LEU A 91 11.54 -1.87 -2.13
C LEU A 91 11.97 -0.41 -1.97
N THR A 92 13.20 -0.18 -1.46
CA THR A 92 13.76 1.16 -1.29
C THR A 92 15.26 1.13 -1.02
N GLN A 93 15.90 2.28 -1.23
CA GLN A 93 17.29 2.52 -0.84
C GLN A 93 17.37 3.69 0.14
N ILE A 94 17.97 3.46 1.30
CA ILE A 94 18.10 4.45 2.37
C ILE A 94 19.58 4.70 2.64
N THR A 95 20.00 5.96 2.51
CA THR A 95 21.38 6.35 2.78
C THR A 95 21.43 7.27 3.99
N TYR A 96 22.11 6.82 5.03
CA TYR A 96 22.44 7.62 6.21
C TYR A 96 23.70 8.43 5.94
N ARG A 97 23.56 9.73 5.66
CA ARG A 97 24.68 10.60 5.29
C ARG A 97 25.76 10.71 6.39
N ALA A 98 25.34 10.75 7.66
CA ALA A 98 26.27 10.88 8.78
C ALA A 98 27.25 9.70 8.92
N SER A 99 26.80 8.49 8.61
CA SER A 99 27.61 7.26 8.68
C SER A 99 28.07 6.76 7.32
N ASN A 100 27.66 7.41 6.22
CA ASN A 100 27.85 6.96 4.84
C ASN A 100 27.42 5.50 4.62
N THR A 101 26.35 5.08 5.32
CA THR A 101 25.81 3.71 5.26
C THR A 101 24.58 3.70 4.38
N THR A 102 24.52 2.78 3.43
CA THR A 102 23.37 2.59 2.54
C THR A 102 22.78 1.21 2.76
N TYR A 103 21.46 1.17 2.99
CA TYR A 103 20.65 -0.03 3.01
C TYR A 103 19.82 -0.11 1.75
N ARG A 104 19.81 -1.28 1.09
CA ARG A 104 19.02 -1.57 -0.09
C ARG A 104 18.01 -2.64 0.31
N LEU A 105 16.84 -2.20 0.78
CA LEU A 105 15.80 -3.09 1.25
C LEU A 105 15.16 -3.80 0.05
N PRO A 106 15.24 -5.14 -0.04
CA PRO A 106 14.64 -5.88 -1.12
C PRO A 106 13.12 -5.93 -0.96
N TYR A 107 12.42 -6.16 -2.07
CA TYR A 107 11.00 -6.44 -2.07
C TYR A 107 10.75 -7.93 -1.73
N GLY A 108 9.66 -8.18 -0.99
CA GLY A 108 9.23 -9.53 -0.63
C GLY A 108 9.61 -9.93 0.81
N ARG A 109 8.72 -10.68 1.43
CA ARG A 109 8.78 -11.03 2.85
C ARG A 109 10.06 -11.74 3.25
N GLU A 110 10.42 -12.80 2.53
CA GLU A 110 11.58 -13.61 2.82
C GLU A 110 12.87 -12.82 2.59
N ALA A 111 13.01 -12.20 1.41
CA ALA A 111 14.21 -11.44 1.06
C ALA A 111 14.44 -10.25 2.02
N PHE A 112 13.38 -9.54 2.40
CA PHE A 112 13.43 -8.45 3.38
C PHE A 112 13.90 -8.96 4.75
N THR A 113 13.34 -10.07 5.21
CA THR A 113 13.70 -10.67 6.49
C THR A 113 15.16 -11.12 6.50
N GLU A 114 15.61 -11.85 5.48
CA GLU A 114 16.98 -12.32 5.35
C GLU A 114 17.99 -11.17 5.29
N TYR A 115 17.66 -10.15 4.51
CA TYR A 115 18.49 -8.95 4.40
C TYR A 115 18.70 -8.27 5.75
N LEU A 116 17.62 -8.04 6.50
CA LEU A 116 17.71 -7.42 7.82
C LEU A 116 18.43 -8.29 8.83
N CYS A 117 18.18 -9.60 8.85
CA CYS A 117 18.88 -10.54 9.72
C CYS A 117 20.40 -10.57 9.44
N GLY A 118 20.80 -10.44 8.17
CA GLY A 118 22.21 -10.35 7.78
C GLY A 118 22.90 -9.07 8.27
N HIS A 119 22.18 -7.95 8.29
CA HIS A 119 22.71 -6.64 8.74
C HIS A 119 22.63 -6.44 10.26
N PHE A 120 21.67 -7.08 10.92
CA PHE A 120 21.42 -7.01 12.36
C PHE A 120 21.29 -8.41 12.97
N PRO A 121 22.36 -9.23 12.94
CA PRO A 121 22.28 -10.63 13.37
C PRO A 121 21.92 -10.79 14.85
N HIS A 122 22.20 -9.79 15.67
CA HIS A 122 21.84 -9.77 17.09
C HIS A 122 20.34 -9.54 17.34
N GLU A 123 19.59 -9.10 16.32
CA GLU A 123 18.13 -8.88 16.34
C GLU A 123 17.37 -9.91 15.48
N ALA A 124 18.02 -10.96 15.00
CA ALA A 124 17.44 -11.87 13.99
C ALA A 124 16.07 -12.45 14.41
N GLU A 125 15.94 -12.89 15.67
CA GLU A 125 14.67 -13.43 16.16
C GLU A 125 13.59 -12.33 16.30
N GLY A 126 13.97 -11.13 16.73
CA GLY A 126 13.09 -9.97 16.80
C GLY A 126 12.62 -9.54 15.42
N ILE A 127 13.50 -9.55 14.41
CA ILE A 127 13.16 -9.22 13.02
C ILE A 127 12.13 -10.20 12.46
N LYS A 128 12.33 -11.52 12.64
CA LYS A 128 11.39 -12.54 12.20
C LYS A 128 10.02 -12.37 12.86
N ALA A 129 10.01 -12.16 14.18
CA ALA A 129 8.79 -11.95 14.94
C ALA A 129 8.06 -10.65 14.52
N TYR A 130 8.82 -9.59 14.26
CA TYR A 130 8.28 -8.32 13.76
C TYR A 130 7.60 -8.50 12.39
N VAL A 131 8.31 -9.10 11.43
CA VAL A 131 7.76 -9.32 10.09
C VAL A 131 6.48 -10.17 10.16
N GLU A 132 6.48 -11.26 10.95
CA GLU A 132 5.29 -12.08 11.17
C GLU A 132 4.13 -11.27 11.75
N ALA A 133 4.41 -10.41 12.73
CA ALA A 133 3.40 -9.57 13.37
C ALA A 133 2.84 -8.50 12.42
N VAL A 134 3.66 -7.90 11.55
CA VAL A 134 3.24 -6.96 10.51
C VAL A 134 2.24 -7.60 9.55
N TYR A 135 2.57 -8.78 9.02
CA TYR A 135 1.66 -9.50 8.11
C TYR A 135 0.35 -9.92 8.79
N ARG A 136 0.43 -10.37 10.04
CA ARG A 136 -0.76 -10.71 10.82
C ARG A 136 -1.66 -9.49 11.05
N LEU A 137 -1.06 -8.35 11.36
CA LEU A 137 -1.79 -7.11 11.59
C LEU A 137 -2.44 -6.57 10.31
N ALA A 138 -1.74 -6.65 9.18
CA ALA A 138 -2.30 -6.31 7.87
C ALA A 138 -3.48 -7.23 7.50
N ASP A 139 -3.41 -8.51 7.89
CA ASP A 139 -4.46 -9.50 7.61
C ASP A 139 -5.75 -9.26 8.42
N GLU A 140 -5.71 -8.46 9.49
CA GLU A 140 -6.90 -8.03 10.23
C GLU A 140 -7.80 -7.06 9.45
N VAL A 141 -7.32 -6.49 8.32
CA VAL A 141 -8.06 -5.46 7.56
C VAL A 141 -8.76 -6.09 6.36
N ASP A 142 -9.99 -6.55 6.54
CA ASP A 142 -10.79 -7.20 5.49
C ASP A 142 -10.97 -6.34 4.25
N LEU A 143 -11.19 -5.04 4.42
CA LEU A 143 -11.32 -4.11 3.31
C LEU A 143 -10.06 -4.04 2.44
N PHE A 144 -8.88 -4.11 3.06
CA PHE A 144 -7.60 -4.13 2.34
C PHE A 144 -7.46 -5.38 1.46
N HIS A 145 -8.02 -6.51 1.91
CA HIS A 145 -8.01 -7.77 1.17
C HIS A 145 -9.25 -7.99 0.30
N LEU A 146 -10.20 -7.06 0.30
CA LEU A 146 -11.51 -7.19 -0.35
C LEU A 146 -12.19 -8.50 0.06
N ARG A 147 -12.20 -8.81 1.35
CA ARG A 147 -12.94 -9.92 1.95
C ARG A 147 -14.30 -9.44 2.44
N GLU A 148 -15.30 -10.32 2.39
CA GLU A 148 -16.57 -10.09 3.08
C GLU A 148 -16.33 -10.05 4.59
N SER A 149 -16.79 -8.98 5.24
CA SER A 149 -16.82 -8.91 6.70
C SER A 149 -18.19 -9.39 7.17
N HIS A 150 -18.22 -10.51 7.89
CA HIS A 150 -19.46 -11.07 8.43
C HIS A 150 -19.87 -10.47 9.78
N ASP A 151 -18.96 -9.76 10.44
CA ASP A 151 -19.20 -9.09 11.71
C ASP A 151 -19.18 -7.58 11.55
N HIS A 152 -20.29 -6.93 11.87
CA HIS A 152 -20.40 -5.47 11.92
C HIS A 152 -19.52 -4.85 13.02
N LEU A 153 -18.95 -5.66 13.90
CA LEU A 153 -18.01 -5.30 14.95
C LEU A 153 -16.75 -6.16 14.75
N GLN A 154 -15.87 -5.72 13.84
CA GLN A 154 -14.55 -6.33 13.74
C GLN A 154 -13.81 -6.14 15.06
N SER A 155 -13.53 -7.22 15.76
CA SER A 155 -12.61 -7.20 16.88
C SER A 155 -11.20 -7.26 16.32
N HIS A 156 -10.49 -6.14 16.38
CA HIS A 156 -9.07 -6.11 16.07
C HIS A 156 -8.24 -6.48 17.30
N SER A 157 -7.02 -6.95 17.07
CA SER A 157 -6.07 -7.20 18.16
C SER A 157 -5.71 -5.90 18.90
N GLU A 158 -5.25 -6.00 20.13
CA GLU A 158 -4.74 -4.83 20.90
C GLU A 158 -3.62 -4.09 20.12
N ALA A 159 -2.82 -4.83 19.36
CA ALA A 159 -1.74 -4.28 18.56
C ALA A 159 -2.24 -3.35 17.44
N PHE A 160 -3.48 -3.49 16.98
CA PHE A 160 -4.02 -2.75 15.85
C PHE A 160 -3.95 -1.22 16.05
N THR A 161 -4.33 -0.74 17.23
CA THR A 161 -4.35 0.68 17.58
C THR A 161 -3.13 1.17 18.35
N LEU A 162 -2.20 0.26 18.68
CA LEU A 162 -0.95 0.63 19.34
C LEU A 162 -0.16 1.63 18.47
N ALA A 163 0.59 2.55 19.08
CA ALA A 163 1.46 3.42 18.30
C ALA A 163 2.52 2.59 17.53
N ALA A 164 2.76 2.93 16.26
CA ALA A 164 3.65 2.15 15.38
C ALA A 164 5.07 2.00 15.94
N ASP A 165 5.61 3.04 16.56
CA ASP A 165 6.93 3.01 17.19
C ASP A 165 6.96 2.11 18.44
N GLU A 166 5.89 2.06 19.21
CA GLU A 166 5.73 1.13 20.33
C GLU A 166 5.58 -0.32 19.85
N PHE A 167 4.81 -0.51 18.76
CA PHE A 167 4.67 -1.82 18.13
C PHE A 167 6.01 -2.37 17.68
N VAL A 168 6.80 -1.59 16.93
CA VAL A 168 8.15 -1.98 16.49
C VAL A 168 9.06 -2.26 17.68
N ALA A 169 9.00 -1.43 18.74
CA ALA A 169 9.84 -1.58 19.93
C ALA A 169 9.56 -2.86 20.75
N ARG A 170 8.41 -3.52 20.56
CA ARG A 170 8.11 -4.82 21.19
C ARG A 170 8.97 -5.96 20.66
N PHE A 171 9.48 -5.82 19.43
CA PHE A 171 10.23 -6.87 18.74
C PHE A 171 11.71 -6.53 18.59
N VAL A 172 12.05 -5.27 18.45
CA VAL A 172 13.39 -4.80 18.09
C VAL A 172 13.88 -3.78 19.11
N SER A 173 15.09 -4.04 19.66
CA SER A 173 15.73 -3.17 20.65
C SER A 173 16.73 -2.19 20.02
N ASP A 174 17.38 -2.57 18.92
CA ASP A 174 18.39 -1.75 18.22
C ASP A 174 17.78 -0.47 17.64
N ALA A 175 18.27 0.67 18.09
CA ALA A 175 17.73 1.99 17.71
C ALA A 175 17.89 2.27 16.20
N LYS A 176 19.01 1.83 15.61
CA LYS A 176 19.27 2.01 14.18
C LYS A 176 18.34 1.18 13.32
N LEU A 177 18.06 -0.06 13.75
CA LEU A 177 17.09 -0.91 13.08
C LEU A 177 15.68 -0.33 13.20
N ARG A 178 15.28 0.19 14.36
CA ARG A 178 13.99 0.88 14.52
C ARG A 178 13.85 2.09 13.60
N ASP A 179 14.90 2.91 13.48
CA ASP A 179 14.91 4.02 12.53
C ASP A 179 14.80 3.52 11.09
N LEU A 180 15.48 2.43 10.75
CA LEU A 180 15.41 1.83 9.42
C LEU A 180 14.00 1.31 9.12
N LEU A 181 13.34 0.64 10.06
CA LEU A 181 11.97 0.14 9.91
C LEU A 181 10.92 1.26 9.80
N ALA A 182 11.25 2.48 10.23
CA ALA A 182 10.39 3.65 10.07
C ALA A 182 10.46 4.30 8.67
N PHE A 183 11.12 3.68 7.69
CA PHE A 183 11.37 4.27 6.36
C PHE A 183 10.10 4.65 5.60
N MET A 184 8.98 3.99 5.84
CA MET A 184 7.69 4.30 5.21
C MET A 184 6.93 5.46 5.89
N ASN A 185 7.36 5.93 7.07
CA ASN A 185 6.66 6.99 7.80
C ASN A 185 6.38 8.25 6.95
N PRO A 186 7.27 8.73 6.07
CA PRO A 186 6.99 9.88 5.21
C PRO A 186 5.81 9.66 4.25
N MET A 187 5.53 8.41 3.86
CA MET A 187 4.48 8.08 2.88
C MET A 187 3.07 8.30 3.44
N TYR A 188 2.90 8.19 4.75
CA TYR A 188 1.60 8.38 5.43
C TYR A 188 1.63 9.48 6.50
N ALA A 189 2.63 10.36 6.48
CA ALA A 189 2.85 11.40 7.49
C ALA A 189 2.92 10.82 8.92
N GLY A 190 3.61 9.67 9.09
CA GLY A 190 3.73 8.96 10.35
C GLY A 190 4.30 9.82 11.47
N CYS A 191 3.61 9.84 12.60
CA CYS A 191 3.96 10.62 13.77
C CYS A 191 4.20 9.68 14.96
N ARG A 192 5.37 9.83 15.60
CA ARG A 192 5.77 9.03 16.74
C ARG A 192 4.76 9.14 17.88
N GLY A 193 4.40 8.03 18.50
CA GLY A 193 3.45 7.95 19.61
C GLY A 193 1.99 8.20 19.21
N VAL A 194 1.70 8.41 17.91
CA VAL A 194 0.35 8.77 17.43
C VAL A 194 -0.13 7.84 16.31
N SER A 195 0.71 7.61 15.30
CA SER A 195 0.30 6.80 14.14
C SER A 195 0.11 5.34 14.52
N PRO A 196 -1.06 4.74 14.24
CA PRO A 196 -1.35 3.38 14.68
C PRO A 196 -0.58 2.33 13.87
N ALA A 197 -0.30 1.21 14.52
CA ALA A 197 0.51 0.13 13.95
C ALA A 197 -0.12 -0.50 12.70
N TYR A 198 -1.46 -0.55 12.61
CA TYR A 198 -2.11 -1.09 11.40
C TYR A 198 -1.78 -0.28 10.14
N VAL A 199 -1.67 1.05 10.25
CA VAL A 199 -1.26 1.90 9.11
C VAL A 199 0.17 1.58 8.69
N HIS A 200 1.06 1.39 9.66
CA HIS A 200 2.44 0.97 9.41
C HIS A 200 2.52 -0.43 8.75
N ALA A 201 1.62 -1.33 9.12
CA ALA A 201 1.59 -2.69 8.59
C ALA A 201 1.01 -2.79 7.17
N LEU A 202 0.18 -1.83 6.74
CA LEU A 202 -0.44 -1.82 5.41
C LEU A 202 0.45 -1.23 4.30
N LEU A 203 1.60 -0.65 4.67
CA LEU A 203 2.54 0.01 3.78
C LEU A 203 3.84 -0.77 3.64
#